data_15064efeb31eee53b21c21682394cff9
#
_entry.id   15064efeb31eee53b21c21682394cff9
#
_cell.length_a   1.000
_cell.length_b   1.000
_cell.length_c   1.000
_cell.angle_alpha   90.00
_cell.angle_beta   90.00
_cell.angle_gamma   90.00
#
_symmetry.space_group_name_H-M   'P 1'
#
loop_
_entity.id
_entity.type
_entity.pdbx_description
1 polymer ?
#
loop_
_entity_poly.entity_id
_entity_poly.type
_entity_poly.pdbx_seq_one_letter_code
_entity_poly.pdbx_strand_id
1 'polypeptide(L)'
;PVHPVLRLERLADDLIVSQPTFDQMTDAFTATLATARARGVVSFKSIAAYRTGLQIDAPDPHAARQDFRRLKETAAQTGRVRLAHKALNDYLLDLALTAAARQELPVQFHTGFGDSDADLRLANPLHLRRVIEGYPATQLVLLHSGWPYYRELAHLAAIYPNVWLDLSLAIPFATTGIPAMLRDVLGMAPFSKVLFATDAFTMPEIYWVAARWGRWGLTQVLDDFVHAGFFTAAEAHQAAQAILADNARRLYPIGAEP
;
A
#
# COMPACT_ATOMS: atom_id res chain seq x y z
N PRO A 1 -16.36 12.55 -4.67
CA PRO A 1 -16.42 11.21 -5.26
C PRO A 1 -15.67 10.20 -4.40
N VAL A 2 -16.10 8.92 -4.41
CA VAL A 2 -15.43 7.80 -3.74
C VAL A 2 -14.82 6.92 -4.84
N HIS A 3 -13.54 6.58 -4.69
CA HIS A 3 -12.82 5.76 -5.66
C HIS A 3 -12.49 4.40 -5.03
N PRO A 4 -12.96 3.28 -5.60
CA PRO A 4 -12.75 1.97 -5.02
C PRO A 4 -11.30 1.50 -5.16
N VAL A 5 -10.81 0.84 -4.11
CA VAL A 5 -9.55 0.10 -4.08
C VAL A 5 -9.84 -1.39 -3.91
N LEU A 6 -9.29 -2.24 -4.77
CA LEU A 6 -9.51 -3.67 -4.72
C LEU A 6 -8.54 -4.33 -3.76
N ARG A 7 -9.05 -4.90 -2.64
CA ARG A 7 -8.26 -5.66 -1.68
C ARG A 7 -8.04 -7.08 -2.17
N LEU A 8 -6.79 -7.40 -2.50
CA LEU A 8 -6.43 -8.65 -3.17
C LEU A 8 -6.72 -9.89 -2.33
N GLU A 9 -6.33 -9.89 -1.05
CA GLU A 9 -6.55 -11.05 -0.16
C GLU A 9 -8.03 -11.27 0.14
N ARG A 10 -8.86 -10.22 0.15
CA ARG A 10 -10.30 -10.38 0.31
C ARG A 10 -10.93 -11.04 -0.91
N LEU A 11 -10.53 -10.59 -2.10
CA LEU A 11 -10.95 -11.24 -3.35
C LEU A 11 -10.52 -12.72 -3.38
N ALA A 12 -9.28 -13.01 -2.96
CA ALA A 12 -8.78 -14.37 -2.89
C ALA A 12 -9.56 -15.22 -1.88
N ASP A 13 -9.81 -14.71 -0.67
CA ASP A 13 -10.59 -15.41 0.36
C ASP A 13 -11.99 -15.80 -0.20
N ASP A 14 -12.69 -14.87 -0.84
CA ASP A 14 -14.02 -15.11 -1.42
C ASP A 14 -13.98 -16.12 -2.60
N LEU A 15 -12.95 -16.05 -3.44
CA LEU A 15 -12.78 -16.98 -4.58
C LEU A 15 -12.35 -18.39 -4.12
N ILE A 16 -11.50 -18.51 -3.10
CA ILE A 16 -11.13 -19.82 -2.53
C ILE A 16 -12.39 -20.52 -1.99
N VAL A 17 -13.30 -19.82 -1.37
CA VAL A 17 -14.57 -20.41 -0.90
C VAL A 17 -15.45 -20.82 -2.07
N SER A 18 -15.65 -19.93 -3.06
CA SER A 18 -16.66 -20.11 -4.11
C SER A 18 -16.20 -21.00 -5.26
N GLN A 19 -14.91 -21.01 -5.63
CA GLN A 19 -14.44 -21.76 -6.79
C GLN A 19 -14.07 -23.20 -6.43
N PRO A 20 -14.47 -24.20 -7.22
CA PRO A 20 -14.22 -25.62 -6.88
C PRO A 20 -12.77 -26.05 -7.11
N THR A 21 -12.06 -25.45 -8.06
CA THR A 21 -10.67 -25.82 -8.41
C THR A 21 -9.72 -24.64 -8.37
N PHE A 22 -8.42 -24.94 -8.26
CA PHE A 22 -7.36 -23.94 -8.31
C PHE A 22 -7.37 -23.16 -9.63
N ASP A 23 -7.56 -23.85 -10.75
CA ASP A 23 -7.54 -23.21 -12.08
C ASP A 23 -8.75 -22.25 -12.22
N GLN A 24 -9.95 -22.68 -11.83
CA GLN A 24 -11.13 -21.82 -11.83
C GLN A 24 -10.98 -20.61 -10.90
N MET A 25 -10.37 -20.81 -9.73
CA MET A 25 -10.07 -19.71 -8.81
C MET A 25 -9.09 -18.71 -9.44
N THR A 26 -8.02 -19.21 -10.06
CA THR A 26 -7.00 -18.38 -10.71
C THR A 26 -7.59 -17.63 -11.92
N ASP A 27 -8.41 -18.29 -12.73
CA ASP A 27 -9.10 -17.69 -13.88
C ASP A 27 -10.05 -16.57 -13.42
N ALA A 28 -10.85 -16.82 -12.39
CA ALA A 28 -11.78 -15.84 -11.84
C ALA A 28 -11.04 -14.64 -11.20
N PHE A 29 -9.92 -14.90 -10.51
CA PHE A 29 -9.06 -13.86 -9.95
C PHE A 29 -8.49 -12.98 -11.04
N THR A 30 -7.88 -13.58 -12.06
CA THR A 30 -7.29 -12.87 -13.21
C THR A 30 -8.34 -12.09 -14.01
N ALA A 31 -9.52 -12.67 -14.25
CA ALA A 31 -10.62 -11.98 -14.93
C ALA A 31 -11.12 -10.76 -14.14
N THR A 32 -11.21 -10.88 -12.82
CA THR A 32 -11.57 -9.74 -11.93
C THR A 32 -10.54 -8.63 -12.01
N LEU A 33 -9.26 -8.97 -11.95
CA LEU A 33 -8.19 -8.01 -12.10
C LEU A 33 -8.21 -7.33 -13.47
N ALA A 34 -8.38 -8.08 -14.55
CA ALA A 34 -8.33 -7.58 -15.92
C ALA A 34 -9.38 -6.50 -16.20
N THR A 35 -10.51 -6.52 -15.51
CA THR A 35 -11.61 -5.57 -15.69
C THR A 35 -11.66 -4.47 -14.63
N ALA A 36 -10.72 -4.46 -13.68
CA ALA A 36 -10.76 -3.60 -12.50
C ALA A 36 -10.81 -2.10 -12.84
N ARG A 37 -9.91 -1.62 -13.71
CA ARG A 37 -9.87 -0.20 -14.11
C ARG A 37 -11.16 0.23 -14.82
N ALA A 38 -11.68 -0.59 -15.72
CA ALA A 38 -12.93 -0.32 -16.42
C ALA A 38 -14.15 -0.25 -15.48
N ARG A 39 -14.04 -0.87 -14.29
CA ARG A 39 -15.04 -0.82 -13.21
C ARG A 39 -14.81 0.33 -12.24
N GLY A 40 -13.90 1.24 -12.53
CA GLY A 40 -13.58 2.41 -11.70
C GLY A 40 -12.64 2.14 -10.55
N VAL A 41 -12.01 0.96 -10.46
CA VAL A 41 -10.97 0.67 -9.45
C VAL A 41 -9.74 1.51 -9.77
N VAL A 42 -9.24 2.23 -8.78
CA VAL A 42 -8.10 3.15 -8.94
C VAL A 42 -6.78 2.57 -8.41
N SER A 43 -6.82 1.48 -7.67
CA SER A 43 -5.64 0.82 -7.11
C SER A 43 -5.96 -0.59 -6.65
N PHE A 44 -4.95 -1.46 -6.61
CA PHE A 44 -5.02 -2.69 -5.83
C PHE A 44 -4.41 -2.46 -4.44
N LYS A 45 -4.84 -3.21 -3.43
CA LYS A 45 -4.26 -3.18 -2.09
C LYS A 45 -3.96 -4.58 -1.58
N SER A 46 -2.73 -4.78 -1.11
CA SER A 46 -2.31 -5.99 -0.39
C SER A 46 -2.14 -5.73 1.09
N ILE A 47 -2.55 -6.70 1.88
CA ILE A 47 -2.31 -6.80 3.32
C ILE A 47 -1.42 -8.01 3.65
N ALA A 48 -0.51 -8.37 2.75
CA ALA A 48 0.42 -9.48 2.95
C ALA A 48 1.18 -9.38 4.28
N ALA A 49 1.48 -8.15 4.76
CA ALA A 49 2.07 -7.90 6.07
C ALA A 49 1.35 -8.62 7.22
N TYR A 50 0.02 -8.75 7.16
CA TYR A 50 -0.81 -9.45 8.15
C TYR A 50 -1.03 -10.93 7.84
N ARG A 51 -0.57 -11.41 6.72
CA ARG A 51 -0.89 -12.75 6.21
C ARG A 51 0.34 -13.65 6.16
N THR A 52 1.32 -13.26 5.36
CA THR A 52 2.52 -14.07 5.05
C THR A 52 3.81 -13.28 5.16
N GLY A 53 3.72 -11.99 5.50
CA GLY A 53 4.85 -11.06 5.50
C GLY A 53 5.10 -10.42 4.14
N LEU A 54 5.97 -9.41 4.13
CA LEU A 54 6.32 -8.63 2.93
C LEU A 54 7.47 -9.26 2.11
N GLN A 55 8.09 -10.33 2.57
CA GLN A 55 9.03 -11.09 1.76
C GLN A 55 8.23 -11.96 0.77
N ILE A 56 7.96 -11.41 -0.40
CA ILE A 56 7.22 -12.07 -1.47
C ILE A 56 8.21 -12.78 -2.37
N ASP A 57 8.13 -14.12 -2.45
CA ASP A 57 9.02 -14.96 -3.23
C ASP A 57 8.56 -15.10 -4.70
N ALA A 58 9.37 -15.74 -5.52
CA ALA A 58 8.99 -16.09 -6.89
C ALA A 58 7.77 -17.02 -6.87
N PRO A 59 6.81 -16.86 -7.80
CA PRO A 59 5.62 -17.70 -7.83
C PRO A 59 5.97 -19.16 -8.07
N ASP A 60 5.41 -20.06 -7.25
CA ASP A 60 5.45 -21.50 -7.43
C ASP A 60 4.02 -22.02 -7.63
N PRO A 61 3.57 -22.26 -8.87
CA PRO A 61 2.21 -22.74 -9.14
C PRO A 61 1.89 -24.10 -8.50
N HIS A 62 2.90 -24.97 -8.34
CA HIS A 62 2.69 -26.28 -7.73
C HIS A 62 2.44 -26.16 -6.23
N ALA A 63 3.28 -25.41 -5.51
CA ALA A 63 3.09 -25.16 -4.10
C ALA A 63 1.81 -24.34 -3.83
N ALA A 64 1.50 -23.34 -4.68
CA ALA A 64 0.25 -22.57 -4.60
C ALA A 64 -1.00 -23.47 -4.73
N ARG A 65 -0.98 -24.45 -5.63
CA ARG A 65 -2.06 -25.44 -5.79
C ARG A 65 -2.22 -26.32 -4.54
N GLN A 66 -1.13 -26.68 -3.89
CA GLN A 66 -1.20 -27.44 -2.63
C GLN A 66 -1.82 -26.58 -1.51
N ASP A 67 -1.41 -25.33 -1.39
CA ASP A 67 -1.96 -24.39 -0.42
C ASP A 67 -3.48 -24.16 -0.65
N PHE A 68 -3.88 -24.02 -1.92
CA PHE A 68 -5.30 -23.91 -2.27
C PHE A 68 -6.11 -25.12 -1.77
N ARG A 69 -5.62 -26.36 -1.97
CA ARG A 69 -6.32 -27.59 -1.51
C ARG A 69 -6.52 -27.57 0.01
N ARG A 70 -5.49 -27.21 0.79
CA ARG A 70 -5.59 -27.09 2.26
C ARG A 70 -6.63 -26.05 2.68
N LEU A 71 -6.66 -24.91 2.00
CA LEU A 71 -7.65 -23.85 2.26
C LEU A 71 -9.06 -24.28 1.86
N LYS A 72 -9.24 -25.08 0.80
CA LYS A 72 -10.53 -25.67 0.43
C LYS A 72 -11.06 -26.63 1.48
N GLU A 73 -10.21 -27.42 2.11
CA GLU A 73 -10.57 -28.29 3.22
C GLU A 73 -11.06 -27.46 4.42
N THR A 74 -10.36 -26.36 4.73
CA THR A 74 -10.78 -25.41 5.77
C THR A 74 -12.12 -24.74 5.42
N ALA A 75 -12.30 -24.32 4.16
CA ALA A 75 -13.54 -23.71 3.67
C ALA A 75 -14.73 -24.67 3.81
N ALA A 76 -14.54 -25.95 3.49
CA ALA A 76 -15.58 -26.96 3.60
C ALA A 76 -16.03 -27.18 5.06
N GLN A 77 -15.13 -27.01 6.02
CA GLN A 77 -15.41 -27.20 7.44
C GLN A 77 -16.02 -25.97 8.13
N THR A 78 -15.57 -24.77 7.73
CA THR A 78 -15.85 -23.52 8.46
C THR A 78 -16.70 -22.51 7.69
N GLY A 79 -16.90 -22.73 6.39
CA GLY A 79 -17.57 -21.80 5.48
C GLY A 79 -16.78 -20.54 5.14
N ARG A 80 -15.55 -20.39 5.65
CA ARG A 80 -14.69 -19.21 5.46
C ARG A 80 -13.23 -19.59 5.45
N VAL A 81 -12.41 -18.73 4.85
CA VAL A 81 -10.95 -18.87 4.88
C VAL A 81 -10.28 -17.53 5.16
N ARG A 82 -9.04 -17.60 5.59
CA ARG A 82 -8.11 -16.49 5.64
C ARG A 82 -6.85 -16.91 4.89
N LEU A 83 -6.55 -16.29 3.78
CA LEU A 83 -5.35 -16.56 2.99
C LEU A 83 -4.10 -16.20 3.81
N ALA A 84 -3.49 -17.20 4.44
CA ALA A 84 -2.27 -17.10 5.24
C ALA A 84 -1.26 -18.19 4.82
N HIS A 85 -1.39 -18.71 3.61
CA HIS A 85 -0.51 -19.70 3.00
C HIS A 85 0.38 -18.99 1.99
N LYS A 86 1.69 -19.04 2.26
CA LYS A 86 2.66 -18.16 1.58
C LYS A 86 2.73 -18.41 0.07
N ALA A 87 2.84 -19.66 -0.36
CA ALA A 87 3.01 -19.95 -1.78
C ALA A 87 1.81 -19.50 -2.63
N LEU A 88 0.58 -19.66 -2.11
CA LEU A 88 -0.60 -19.20 -2.79
C LEU A 88 -0.69 -17.65 -2.78
N ASN A 89 -0.37 -17.02 -1.66
CA ASN A 89 -0.40 -15.55 -1.58
C ASN A 89 0.62 -14.93 -2.53
N ASP A 90 1.85 -15.41 -2.54
CA ASP A 90 2.91 -14.93 -3.43
C ASP A 90 2.54 -15.12 -4.91
N TYR A 91 1.95 -16.26 -5.26
CA TYR A 91 1.46 -16.54 -6.61
C TYR A 91 0.36 -15.56 -7.06
N LEU A 92 -0.62 -15.27 -6.20
CA LEU A 92 -1.69 -14.34 -6.50
C LEU A 92 -1.20 -12.88 -6.57
N LEU A 93 -0.21 -12.52 -5.74
CA LEU A 93 0.43 -11.21 -5.80
C LEU A 93 1.22 -11.00 -7.09
N ASP A 94 1.90 -12.02 -7.60
CA ASP A 94 2.57 -11.99 -8.91
C ASP A 94 1.58 -11.69 -10.05
N LEU A 95 0.43 -12.39 -10.08
CA LEU A 95 -0.65 -12.11 -11.02
C LEU A 95 -1.19 -10.67 -10.89
N ALA A 96 -1.36 -10.21 -9.66
CA ALA A 96 -1.89 -8.87 -9.41
C ALA A 96 -0.91 -7.76 -9.81
N LEU A 97 0.38 -7.91 -9.53
CA LEU A 97 1.41 -6.96 -9.93
C LEU A 97 1.53 -6.86 -11.46
N THR A 98 1.47 -8.02 -12.14
CA THR A 98 1.45 -8.07 -13.61
C THR A 98 0.20 -7.40 -14.19
N ALA A 99 -0.98 -7.65 -13.60
CA ALA A 99 -2.23 -7.04 -14.05
C ALA A 99 -2.27 -5.53 -13.79
N ALA A 100 -1.70 -5.08 -12.68
CA ALA A 100 -1.58 -3.67 -12.31
C ALA A 100 -0.73 -2.89 -13.33
N ALA A 101 0.43 -3.45 -13.72
CA ALA A 101 1.28 -2.84 -14.75
C ALA A 101 0.54 -2.65 -16.09
N ARG A 102 -0.23 -3.66 -16.52
CA ARG A 102 -0.99 -3.60 -17.79
C ARG A 102 -2.10 -2.56 -17.78
N GLN A 103 -2.63 -2.21 -16.61
CA GLN A 103 -3.72 -1.27 -16.45
C GLN A 103 -3.27 0.09 -15.93
N GLU A 104 -1.96 0.27 -15.70
CA GLU A 104 -1.39 1.47 -15.09
C GLU A 104 -2.06 1.80 -13.73
N LEU A 105 -2.38 0.76 -12.95
CA LEU A 105 -2.92 0.90 -11.61
C LEU A 105 -1.79 0.77 -10.59
N PRO A 106 -1.68 1.67 -9.59
CA PRO A 106 -0.77 1.47 -8.49
C PRO A 106 -1.21 0.31 -7.60
N VAL A 107 -0.23 -0.30 -6.91
CA VAL A 107 -0.48 -1.32 -5.90
C VAL A 107 -0.04 -0.81 -4.54
N GLN A 108 -0.98 -0.75 -3.60
CA GLN A 108 -0.75 -0.37 -2.23
C GLN A 108 -0.33 -1.61 -1.41
N PHE A 109 0.72 -1.48 -0.63
CA PHE A 109 1.13 -2.48 0.35
C PHE A 109 1.01 -1.90 1.76
N HIS A 110 0.29 -2.60 2.64
CA HIS A 110 0.39 -2.32 4.07
C HIS A 110 1.82 -2.59 4.52
N THR A 111 2.45 -1.63 5.22
CA THR A 111 3.81 -1.76 5.74
C THR A 111 3.88 -1.23 7.18
N GLY A 112 4.81 -1.77 7.97
CA GLY A 112 4.98 -1.36 9.36
C GLY A 112 3.86 -1.81 10.28
N PHE A 113 3.57 -0.97 11.27
CA PHE A 113 2.61 -1.26 12.33
C PHE A 113 1.15 -1.28 11.83
N GLY A 114 0.30 -1.86 12.66
CA GLY A 114 -1.14 -1.95 12.41
C GLY A 114 -1.84 -2.63 13.58
N ASP A 115 -2.78 -3.52 13.30
CA ASP A 115 -3.48 -4.29 14.32
C ASP A 115 -2.54 -5.26 15.07
N SER A 116 -3.01 -5.80 16.20
CA SER A 116 -2.22 -6.64 17.10
C SER A 116 -1.70 -7.95 16.50
N ASP A 117 -2.21 -8.36 15.34
CA ASP A 117 -1.75 -9.54 14.59
C ASP A 117 -0.61 -9.24 13.60
N ALA A 118 -0.15 -7.98 13.51
CA ALA A 118 0.99 -7.62 12.68
C ALA A 118 2.32 -7.96 13.37
N ASP A 119 3.15 -8.77 12.73
CA ASP A 119 4.56 -8.92 13.12
C ASP A 119 5.39 -7.86 12.40
N LEU A 120 5.89 -6.87 13.17
CA LEU A 120 6.68 -5.77 12.61
C LEU A 120 7.92 -6.25 11.83
N ARG A 121 8.53 -7.36 12.23
CA ARG A 121 9.69 -7.93 11.54
C ARG A 121 9.33 -8.34 10.10
N LEU A 122 8.12 -8.89 9.92
CA LEU A 122 7.60 -9.32 8.64
C LEU A 122 6.97 -8.19 7.83
N ALA A 123 6.63 -7.09 8.50
CA ALA A 123 6.02 -5.89 7.92
C ALA A 123 7.05 -4.81 7.52
N ASN A 124 8.36 -5.12 7.62
CA ASN A 124 9.42 -4.20 7.23
C ASN A 124 9.42 -4.02 5.70
N PRO A 125 9.31 -2.77 5.18
CA PRO A 125 9.26 -2.49 3.74
C PRO A 125 10.50 -2.93 2.96
N LEU A 126 11.65 -3.11 3.61
CA LEU A 126 12.87 -3.62 2.96
C LEU A 126 12.69 -5.03 2.36
N HIS A 127 11.77 -5.82 2.89
CA HIS A 127 11.43 -7.13 2.32
C HIS A 127 10.82 -7.07 0.92
N LEU A 128 10.23 -5.91 0.55
CA LEU A 128 9.64 -5.72 -0.79
C LEU A 128 10.67 -5.50 -1.91
N ARG A 129 11.97 -5.48 -1.61
CA ARG A 129 13.01 -5.19 -2.62
C ARG A 129 12.86 -6.03 -3.88
N ARG A 130 12.63 -7.34 -3.76
CA ARG A 130 12.42 -8.22 -4.92
C ARG A 130 11.21 -7.78 -5.78
N VAL A 131 10.12 -7.37 -5.14
CA VAL A 131 8.92 -6.87 -5.83
C VAL A 131 9.22 -5.55 -6.53
N ILE A 132 9.88 -4.63 -5.84
CA ILE A 132 10.23 -3.31 -6.37
C ILE A 132 11.09 -3.44 -7.65
N GLU A 133 12.11 -4.28 -7.60
CA GLU A 133 13.05 -4.51 -8.70
C GLU A 133 12.44 -5.38 -9.82
N GLY A 134 11.59 -6.35 -9.46
CA GLY A 134 10.96 -7.28 -10.39
C GLY A 134 9.79 -6.70 -11.20
N TYR A 135 9.15 -5.63 -10.70
CA TYR A 135 7.99 -4.99 -11.33
C TYR A 135 8.20 -3.48 -11.53
N PRO A 136 9.23 -3.06 -12.31
CA PRO A 136 9.56 -1.64 -12.44
C PRO A 136 8.49 -0.80 -13.13
N ALA A 137 7.58 -1.42 -13.90
CA ALA A 137 6.45 -0.75 -14.54
C ALA A 137 5.24 -0.55 -13.59
N THR A 138 5.22 -1.21 -12.42
CA THR A 138 4.13 -1.09 -11.45
C THR A 138 4.48 -0.03 -10.40
N GLN A 139 3.62 0.96 -10.21
CA GLN A 139 3.78 1.93 -9.14
C GLN A 139 3.37 1.29 -7.80
N LEU A 140 4.28 1.30 -6.83
CA LEU A 140 4.11 0.68 -5.53
C LEU A 140 3.94 1.78 -4.47
N VAL A 141 2.83 1.75 -3.75
CA VAL A 141 2.55 2.68 -2.65
C VAL A 141 2.73 1.95 -1.33
N LEU A 142 3.79 2.29 -0.61
CA LEU A 142 4.09 1.70 0.68
C LEU A 142 3.44 2.55 1.77
N LEU A 143 2.44 1.94 2.45
CA LEU A 143 1.51 2.66 3.31
C LEU A 143 2.06 2.90 4.73
N HIS A 144 1.49 3.90 5.42
CA HIS A 144 1.64 4.14 6.86
C HIS A 144 3.05 4.57 7.27
N SER A 145 3.79 5.23 6.37
CA SER A 145 5.21 5.57 6.55
C SER A 145 6.09 4.35 6.85
N GLY A 146 5.54 3.13 6.72
CA GLY A 146 6.23 1.92 7.18
C GLY A 146 6.58 1.93 8.67
N TRP A 147 5.94 2.77 9.49
CA TRP A 147 6.33 2.98 10.88
C TRP A 147 6.58 1.66 11.63
N PRO A 148 7.72 1.47 12.34
CA PRO A 148 8.75 2.46 12.66
C PRO A 148 9.87 2.59 11.59
N TYR A 149 9.78 1.93 10.42
CA TYR A 149 10.79 1.85 9.36
C TYR A 149 10.71 3.01 8.35
N TYR A 150 10.28 4.20 8.80
CA TYR A 150 10.05 5.34 7.90
C TYR A 150 11.33 5.88 7.24
N ARG A 151 12.51 5.70 7.85
CA ARG A 151 13.80 6.05 7.25
C ARG A 151 14.17 5.12 6.12
N GLU A 152 14.00 3.82 6.32
CA GLU A 152 14.22 2.79 5.30
C GLU A 152 13.24 2.98 4.13
N LEU A 153 11.97 3.28 4.44
CA LEU A 153 10.97 3.54 3.43
C LEU A 153 11.28 4.81 2.63
N ALA A 154 11.70 5.88 3.29
CA ALA A 154 12.13 7.12 2.64
C ALA A 154 13.30 6.88 1.69
N HIS A 155 14.28 6.05 2.09
CA HIS A 155 15.37 5.62 1.22
C HIS A 155 14.86 4.85 0.00
N LEU A 156 13.96 3.88 0.17
CA LEU A 156 13.37 3.15 -0.97
C LEU A 156 12.67 4.11 -1.94
N ALA A 157 11.89 5.07 -1.44
CA ALA A 157 11.24 6.07 -2.27
C ALA A 157 12.23 6.99 -3.00
N ALA A 158 13.40 7.25 -2.41
CA ALA A 158 14.46 8.06 -3.03
C ALA A 158 15.13 7.35 -4.20
N ILE A 159 15.45 6.07 -4.05
CA ILE A 159 16.29 5.35 -5.03
C ILE A 159 15.49 4.60 -6.11
N TYR A 160 14.23 4.22 -5.84
CA TYR A 160 13.41 3.48 -6.80
C TYR A 160 12.34 4.39 -7.43
N PRO A 161 12.33 4.54 -8.77
CA PRO A 161 11.38 5.44 -9.43
C PRO A 161 9.92 5.04 -9.27
N ASN A 162 9.63 3.75 -9.09
CA ASN A 162 8.31 3.17 -8.95
C ASN A 162 7.81 3.06 -7.49
N VAL A 163 8.55 3.56 -6.50
CA VAL A 163 8.14 3.52 -5.08
C VAL A 163 7.61 4.87 -4.63
N TRP A 164 6.45 4.85 -4.01
CA TRP A 164 5.77 5.96 -3.35
C TRP A 164 5.60 5.67 -1.86
N LEU A 165 5.59 6.70 -1.05
CA LEU A 165 5.42 6.63 0.40
C LEU A 165 4.13 7.34 0.79
N ASP A 166 3.33 6.71 1.64
CA ASP A 166 2.10 7.29 2.19
C ASP A 166 2.22 7.50 3.70
N LEU A 167 1.72 8.64 4.18
CA LEU A 167 1.84 9.06 5.58
C LEU A 167 0.70 8.57 6.47
N SER A 168 -0.35 7.94 5.93
CA SER A 168 -1.63 7.64 6.58
C SER A 168 -1.49 7.16 8.04
N LEU A 169 -2.09 6.15 8.49
CA LEU A 169 -2.14 5.62 9.86
C LEU A 169 -1.08 6.16 10.87
N ALA A 170 0.16 6.41 10.43
CA ALA A 170 1.22 6.95 11.29
C ALA A 170 0.87 8.33 11.85
N ILE A 171 0.15 9.17 11.10
CA ILE A 171 -0.21 10.51 11.54
C ILE A 171 -1.07 10.50 12.82
N PRO A 172 -2.23 9.83 12.91
CA PRO A 172 -3.05 9.86 14.11
C PRO A 172 -2.42 9.14 15.31
N PHE A 173 -1.45 8.25 15.10
CA PHE A 173 -0.86 7.46 16.18
C PHE A 173 0.51 7.96 16.65
N ALA A 174 1.31 8.59 15.79
CA ALA A 174 2.62 9.12 16.20
C ALA A 174 2.50 10.39 17.07
N THR A 175 1.37 11.11 17.01
CA THR A 175 1.04 12.28 17.83
C THR A 175 2.16 13.32 17.90
N THR A 176 2.81 13.47 19.03
CA THR A 176 3.96 14.39 19.23
C THR A 176 5.20 14.02 18.42
N GLY A 177 5.29 12.77 17.95
CA GLY A 177 6.38 12.29 17.09
C GLY A 177 6.22 12.65 15.61
N ILE A 178 5.06 13.20 15.18
CA ILE A 178 4.79 13.54 13.79
C ILE A 178 5.88 14.44 13.17
N PRO A 179 6.28 15.58 13.76
CA PRO A 179 7.30 16.43 13.15
C PRO A 179 8.66 15.73 12.99
N ALA A 180 9.07 14.91 13.96
CA ALA A 180 10.32 14.16 13.87
C ALA A 180 10.29 13.14 12.72
N MET A 181 9.21 12.36 12.61
CA MET A 181 8.99 11.41 11.51
C MET A 181 8.97 12.13 10.15
N LEU A 182 8.22 13.21 10.01
CA LEU A 182 8.14 13.98 8.76
C LEU A 182 9.49 14.59 8.37
N ARG A 183 10.28 15.07 9.34
CA ARG A 183 11.61 15.60 9.08
C ARG A 183 12.54 14.52 8.52
N ASP A 184 12.52 13.33 9.09
CA ASP A 184 13.30 12.19 8.60
C ASP A 184 12.84 11.74 7.20
N VAL A 185 11.53 11.66 6.98
CA VAL A 185 10.95 11.27 5.69
C VAL A 185 11.32 12.29 4.60
N LEU A 186 11.04 13.57 4.83
CA LEU A 186 11.27 14.63 3.84
C LEU A 186 12.75 15.01 3.70
N GLY A 187 13.59 14.61 4.63
CA GLY A 187 15.05 14.72 4.54
C GLY A 187 15.68 13.73 3.55
N MET A 188 14.94 12.70 3.12
CA MET A 188 15.44 11.67 2.21
C MET A 188 14.53 11.46 1.00
N ALA A 189 13.23 11.28 1.20
CA ALA A 189 12.28 11.03 0.12
C ALA A 189 11.97 12.32 -0.66
N PRO A 190 11.92 12.28 -2.01
CA PRO A 190 11.41 13.40 -2.79
C PRO A 190 9.97 13.72 -2.39
N PHE A 191 9.67 14.98 -2.04
CA PHE A 191 8.32 15.39 -1.66
C PHE A 191 7.27 15.06 -2.74
N SER A 192 7.71 14.97 -4.01
CA SER A 192 6.88 14.58 -5.14
C SER A 192 6.41 13.11 -5.13
N LYS A 193 6.92 12.29 -4.21
CA LYS A 193 6.55 10.88 -4.04
C LYS A 193 5.91 10.58 -2.69
N VAL A 194 5.64 11.61 -1.89
CA VAL A 194 5.00 11.49 -0.59
C VAL A 194 3.51 11.76 -0.73
N LEU A 195 2.69 10.87 -0.20
CA LEU A 195 1.23 10.95 -0.21
C LEU A 195 0.70 11.18 1.19
N PHE A 196 -0.41 11.89 1.29
CA PHE A 196 -1.12 12.09 2.55
C PHE A 196 -2.48 11.39 2.51
N ALA A 197 -2.78 10.65 3.59
CA ALA A 197 -4.09 10.11 3.88
C ALA A 197 -4.29 10.02 5.40
N THR A 198 -5.49 9.68 5.84
CA THR A 198 -5.80 9.54 7.26
C THR A 198 -5.84 8.10 7.73
N ASP A 199 -6.13 7.17 6.84
CA ASP A 199 -6.49 5.78 7.13
C ASP A 199 -7.62 5.64 8.16
N ALA A 200 -8.46 6.67 8.29
CA ALA A 200 -9.62 6.61 9.16
C ALA A 200 -10.67 5.68 8.57
N PHE A 201 -11.33 4.91 9.44
CA PHE A 201 -12.29 3.89 9.01
C PHE A 201 -13.68 4.10 9.62
N THR A 202 -13.87 3.75 10.90
CA THR A 202 -15.18 3.77 11.54
C THR A 202 -15.43 4.99 12.43
N MET A 203 -14.37 5.68 12.86
CA MET A 203 -14.44 6.80 13.80
C MET A 203 -14.24 8.13 13.05
N PRO A 204 -15.30 8.94 12.88
CA PRO A 204 -15.22 10.23 12.17
C PRO A 204 -14.17 11.18 12.74
N GLU A 205 -13.93 11.13 14.06
CA GLU A 205 -12.96 11.96 14.75
C GLU A 205 -11.53 11.73 14.25
N ILE A 206 -11.20 10.51 13.85
CA ILE A 206 -9.87 10.18 13.31
C ILE A 206 -9.63 10.90 11.97
N TYR A 207 -10.64 11.05 11.11
CA TYR A 207 -10.51 11.84 9.87
C TYR A 207 -10.11 13.29 10.20
N TRP A 208 -10.79 13.90 11.16
CA TRP A 208 -10.53 15.27 11.54
C TRP A 208 -9.18 15.44 12.24
N VAL A 209 -8.88 14.58 13.23
CA VAL A 209 -7.63 14.63 13.99
C VAL A 209 -6.43 14.42 13.07
N ALA A 210 -6.46 13.37 12.23
CA ALA A 210 -5.37 13.07 11.30
C ALA A 210 -5.16 14.22 10.28
N ALA A 211 -6.23 14.78 9.73
CA ALA A 211 -6.12 15.93 8.83
C ALA A 211 -5.54 17.17 9.52
N ARG A 212 -5.92 17.44 10.77
CA ARG A 212 -5.41 18.57 11.55
C ARG A 212 -3.95 18.37 11.93
N TRP A 213 -3.61 17.23 12.49
CA TRP A 213 -2.25 16.94 12.95
C TRP A 213 -1.25 16.74 11.79
N GLY A 214 -1.71 16.16 10.70
CA GLY A 214 -0.87 16.04 9.50
C GLY A 214 -0.49 17.41 8.94
N ARG A 215 -1.46 18.33 8.80
CA ARG A 215 -1.17 19.70 8.38
C ARG A 215 -0.28 20.43 9.36
N TRP A 216 -0.57 20.32 10.67
CA TRP A 216 0.27 20.92 11.72
C TRP A 216 1.73 20.42 11.63
N GLY A 217 1.94 19.11 11.60
CA GLY A 217 3.28 18.54 11.54
C GLY A 217 4.02 18.91 10.25
N LEU A 218 3.29 18.91 9.12
CA LEU A 218 3.87 19.30 7.83
C LEU A 218 4.26 20.79 7.84
N THR A 219 3.43 21.67 8.37
CA THR A 219 3.75 23.09 8.52
C THR A 219 5.01 23.28 9.36
N GLN A 220 5.09 22.64 10.53
CA GLN A 220 6.27 22.74 11.41
C GLN A 220 7.57 22.38 10.67
N VAL A 221 7.55 21.26 9.92
CA VAL A 221 8.75 20.77 9.23
C VAL A 221 9.13 21.63 8.03
N LEU A 222 8.14 22.06 7.25
CA LEU A 222 8.41 22.93 6.09
C LEU A 222 8.87 24.33 6.51
N ASP A 223 8.32 24.88 7.58
CA ASP A 223 8.78 26.16 8.15
C ASP A 223 10.23 26.05 8.65
N ASP A 224 10.58 24.93 9.33
CA ASP A 224 11.97 24.69 9.74
C ASP A 224 12.91 24.62 8.53
N PHE A 225 12.51 23.99 7.41
CA PHE A 225 13.32 23.93 6.20
C PHE A 225 13.48 25.30 5.53
N VAL A 226 12.45 26.15 5.58
CA VAL A 226 12.55 27.53 5.12
C VAL A 226 13.51 28.35 6.00
N HIS A 227 13.37 28.27 7.33
CA HIS A 227 14.25 28.95 8.26
C HIS A 227 15.72 28.51 8.16
N ALA A 228 15.93 27.23 7.87
CA ALA A 228 17.27 26.68 7.65
C ALA A 228 17.84 26.99 6.24
N GLY A 229 17.08 27.63 5.36
CA GLY A 229 17.50 27.99 4.01
C GLY A 229 17.52 26.85 2.99
N PHE A 230 16.93 25.70 3.31
CA PHE A 230 16.79 24.58 2.36
C PHE A 230 15.69 24.81 1.34
N PHE A 231 14.63 25.51 1.72
CA PHE A 231 13.49 25.85 0.88
C PHE A 231 13.22 27.35 0.92
N THR A 232 12.72 27.88 -0.18
CA THR A 232 11.99 29.14 -0.19
C THR A 232 10.56 28.92 0.31
N ALA A 233 9.87 29.98 0.75
CA ALA A 233 8.45 29.87 1.14
C ALA A 233 7.56 29.35 -0.01
N ALA A 234 7.88 29.69 -1.26
CA ALA A 234 7.16 29.21 -2.43
C ALA A 234 7.35 27.69 -2.64
N GLU A 235 8.56 27.17 -2.50
CA GLU A 235 8.86 25.73 -2.60
C GLU A 235 8.22 24.95 -1.48
N ALA A 236 8.23 25.47 -0.24
CA ALA A 236 7.52 24.86 0.90
C ALA A 236 6.02 24.75 0.64
N HIS A 237 5.41 25.80 0.08
CA HIS A 237 3.99 25.78 -0.29
C HIS A 237 3.71 24.74 -1.40
N GLN A 238 4.53 24.69 -2.43
CA GLN A 238 4.42 23.67 -3.50
C GLN A 238 4.56 22.24 -2.94
N ALA A 239 5.53 22.02 -2.04
CA ALA A 239 5.70 20.72 -1.38
C ALA A 239 4.46 20.32 -0.56
N ALA A 240 3.90 21.26 0.20
CA ALA A 240 2.66 21.04 0.96
C ALA A 240 1.48 20.66 0.05
N GLN A 241 1.25 21.41 -1.02
CA GLN A 241 0.20 21.11 -2.01
C GLN A 241 0.40 19.74 -2.66
N ALA A 242 1.64 19.44 -3.08
CA ALA A 242 1.97 18.16 -3.70
C ALA A 242 1.65 16.99 -2.74
N ILE A 243 2.13 17.04 -1.51
CA ILE A 243 1.94 15.99 -0.50
C ILE A 243 0.45 15.83 -0.15
N LEU A 244 -0.26 16.93 0.08
CA LEU A 244 -1.64 16.89 0.56
C LEU A 244 -2.65 16.49 -0.53
N ALA A 245 -2.34 16.69 -1.83
CA ALA A 245 -3.32 16.43 -2.88
C ALA A 245 -2.72 16.06 -4.25
N ASP A 246 -1.77 16.83 -4.79
CA ASP A 246 -1.46 16.75 -6.22
C ASP A 246 -0.69 15.47 -6.58
N ASN A 247 0.11 14.93 -5.67
CA ASN A 247 0.78 13.65 -5.85
C ASN A 247 -0.24 12.51 -6.01
N ALA A 248 -1.30 12.49 -5.19
CA ALA A 248 -2.35 11.50 -5.30
C ALA A 248 -3.11 11.63 -6.64
N ARG A 249 -3.44 12.87 -7.06
CA ARG A 249 -4.10 13.13 -8.35
C ARG A 249 -3.25 12.70 -9.55
N ARG A 250 -1.93 12.80 -9.45
CA ARG A 250 -1.00 12.37 -10.48
C ARG A 250 -0.83 10.85 -10.54
N LEU A 251 -0.84 10.20 -9.36
CA LEU A 251 -0.57 8.76 -9.25
C LEU A 251 -1.80 7.90 -9.56
N TYR A 252 -2.95 8.25 -8.96
CA TYR A 252 -4.17 7.48 -9.13
C TYR A 252 -4.98 7.98 -10.33
N PRO A 253 -5.65 7.09 -11.09
CA PRO A 253 -6.49 7.48 -12.21
C PRO A 253 -7.83 8.09 -11.73
N ILE A 254 -7.74 9.16 -10.91
CA ILE A 254 -8.87 9.92 -10.40
C ILE A 254 -9.06 11.18 -11.24
N GLY A 255 -10.20 11.34 -11.89
CA GLY A 255 -10.50 12.50 -12.73
C GLY A 255 -10.30 12.29 -14.23
N ALA A 256 -9.89 11.12 -14.69
CA ALA A 256 -10.19 10.70 -16.03
C ALA A 256 -11.69 10.28 -16.05
N GLU A 257 -12.55 11.08 -16.65
CA GLU A 257 -13.88 10.59 -17.02
C GLU A 257 -13.70 9.33 -17.87
N PRO A 258 -14.51 8.27 -17.63
CA PRO A 258 -14.43 7.04 -18.40
C PRO A 258 -14.76 7.25 -19.86
#